data_ee370f5cdd5f5e1e24ec4dcfce22138d
#
_entry.id   ee370f5cdd5f5e1e24ec4dcfce22138d
#
_cell.length_a   1.000
_cell.length_b   1.000
_cell.length_c   1.000
_cell.angle_alpha   90.00
_cell.angle_beta   90.00
_cell.angle_gamma   90.00
#
_symmetry.space_group_name_H-M   'P 1'
#
loop_
_entity.id
_entity.type
_entity.pdbx_description
1 polymer ?
#
loop_
_entity_poly.entity_id
_entity_poly.type
_entity_poly.pdbx_seq_one_letter_code
_entity_poly.pdbx_strand_id
1 'polypeptide(L)'
;MVQDAGSGEVLTLAYANAEAVAMTLSTKELHLWSRSRAELWHKGATSGNTQKLVALRLDCDADALLAVVEPAGPACHTGSRTCFNESVSAGEVPHEALPALERVLVERAAERPEGSYSVELLGDPNLAAAKVREEAEEVGRAVLAESDERVDEEAADLLFHLTALLHSRGHTLAEAQRVLLARRQ
;
A
#
# COMPACT_ATOMS: atom_id res chain seq x y z
N MET A 1 -12.12 1.45 12.11
CA MET A 1 -10.93 0.84 11.48
C MET A 1 -10.34 1.82 10.49
N VAL A 2 -9.00 1.87 10.36
CA VAL A 2 -8.30 2.78 9.43
C VAL A 2 -7.46 1.95 8.48
N GLN A 3 -7.58 2.21 7.18
CA GLN A 3 -6.95 1.45 6.10
C GLN A 3 -6.20 2.38 5.15
N ASP A 4 -5.02 1.98 4.71
CA ASP A 4 -4.25 2.69 3.69
C ASP A 4 -4.91 2.56 2.31
N ALA A 5 -5.11 3.68 1.63
CA ALA A 5 -5.74 3.71 0.31
C ALA A 5 -4.85 3.16 -0.81
N GLY A 6 -3.54 3.22 -0.65
CA GLY A 6 -2.58 2.75 -1.65
C GLY A 6 -2.32 1.25 -1.55
N SER A 7 -2.10 0.75 -0.34
CA SER A 7 -1.71 -0.65 -0.09
C SER A 7 -2.86 -1.57 0.30
N GLY A 8 -3.97 -1.02 0.83
CA GLY A 8 -5.04 -1.81 1.42
C GLY A 8 -4.74 -2.33 2.83
N GLU A 9 -3.56 -2.07 3.39
CA GLU A 9 -3.19 -2.52 4.73
C GLU A 9 -4.01 -1.83 5.82
N VAL A 10 -4.36 -2.57 6.86
CA VAL A 10 -5.01 -2.00 8.05
C VAL A 10 -3.95 -1.29 8.91
N LEU A 11 -4.13 0.00 9.13
CA LEU A 11 -3.16 0.84 9.83
C LEU A 11 -3.38 0.88 11.34
N THR A 12 -4.64 1.03 11.78
CA THR A 12 -4.98 1.12 13.20
C THR A 12 -6.47 0.86 13.43
N LEU A 13 -6.79 0.52 14.67
CA LEU A 13 -8.13 0.50 15.21
C LEU A 13 -8.24 1.56 16.31
N ALA A 14 -9.25 2.43 16.23
CA ALA A 14 -9.46 3.48 17.21
C ALA A 14 -10.97 3.80 17.32
N TYR A 15 -11.30 4.69 18.25
CA TYR A 15 -12.69 5.12 18.46
C TYR A 15 -12.94 6.47 17.80
N ALA A 16 -14.18 6.67 17.38
CA ALA A 16 -14.71 7.94 16.93
C ALA A 16 -16.07 8.21 17.60
N ASN A 17 -16.37 9.46 17.88
CA ASN A 17 -17.70 9.95 18.22
C ASN A 17 -18.23 10.82 17.08
N ALA A 18 -19.45 11.31 17.19
CA ALA A 18 -20.07 12.14 16.15
C ALA A 18 -19.23 13.39 15.80
N GLU A 19 -18.58 14.00 16.79
CA GLU A 19 -17.71 15.15 16.59
C GLU A 19 -16.46 14.79 15.79
N ALA A 20 -15.79 13.68 16.11
CA ALA A 20 -14.64 13.18 15.38
C ALA A 20 -14.98 12.89 13.90
N VAL A 21 -16.14 12.29 13.65
CA VAL A 21 -16.64 12.04 12.29
C VAL A 21 -16.90 13.36 11.54
N ALA A 22 -17.58 14.31 12.16
CA ALA A 22 -17.85 15.63 11.58
C ALA A 22 -16.55 16.38 11.25
N MET A 23 -15.60 16.39 12.17
CA MET A 23 -14.28 16.98 11.93
C MET A 23 -13.51 16.31 10.82
N THR A 24 -13.50 14.96 10.77
CA THR A 24 -12.86 14.20 9.70
C THR A 24 -13.44 14.55 8.32
N LEU A 25 -14.77 14.64 8.22
CA LEU A 25 -15.44 14.98 6.96
C LEU A 25 -15.18 16.42 6.52
N SER A 26 -15.10 17.37 7.47
CA SER A 26 -14.90 18.79 7.18
C SER A 26 -13.46 19.13 6.80
N THR A 27 -12.50 18.59 7.55
CA THR A 27 -11.07 18.87 7.35
C THR A 27 -10.42 18.00 6.28
N LYS A 28 -11.05 16.87 5.95
CA LYS A 28 -10.46 15.79 5.16
C LYS A 28 -9.21 15.16 5.79
N GLU A 29 -9.04 15.32 7.08
CA GLU A 29 -7.99 14.68 7.89
C GLU A 29 -8.61 13.86 9.01
N LEU A 30 -8.02 12.72 9.34
CA LEU A 30 -8.57 11.78 10.31
C LEU A 30 -8.57 12.36 11.73
N HIS A 31 -9.74 12.50 12.30
CA HIS A 31 -9.97 12.82 13.71
C HIS A 31 -10.57 11.61 14.41
N LEU A 32 -10.14 11.35 15.62
CA LEU A 32 -10.49 10.20 16.45
C LEU A 32 -10.95 10.67 17.82
N TRP A 33 -11.55 9.79 18.59
CA TRP A 33 -11.94 10.03 19.96
C TRP A 33 -11.06 9.22 20.94
N SER A 34 -10.36 9.90 21.83
CA SER A 34 -9.60 9.24 22.90
C SER A 34 -10.53 8.98 24.09
N ARG A 35 -10.88 7.70 24.33
CA ARG A 35 -11.72 7.32 25.46
C ARG A 35 -11.05 7.57 26.81
N SER A 36 -9.75 7.33 26.93
CA SER A 36 -8.99 7.49 28.18
C SER A 36 -8.80 8.94 28.57
N ARG A 37 -8.70 9.86 27.59
CA ARG A 37 -8.53 11.30 27.81
C ARG A 37 -9.85 12.06 27.69
N ALA A 38 -10.91 11.40 27.20
CA ALA A 38 -12.21 12.00 26.90
C ALA A 38 -12.10 13.27 26.03
N GLU A 39 -11.27 13.20 24.96
CA GLU A 39 -11.01 14.33 24.08
C GLU A 39 -10.95 13.94 22.60
N LEU A 40 -11.25 14.92 21.73
CA LEU A 40 -11.02 14.81 20.29
C LEU A 40 -9.52 14.76 20.01
N TRP A 41 -9.13 13.89 19.10
CA TRP A 41 -7.73 13.71 18.72
C TRP A 41 -7.55 13.78 17.21
N HIS A 42 -6.88 14.81 16.73
CA HIS A 42 -6.42 14.88 15.34
C HIS A 42 -5.21 13.96 15.16
N LYS A 43 -5.37 12.94 14.35
CA LYS A 43 -4.31 11.92 14.09
C LYS A 43 -3.13 12.57 13.39
N GLY A 44 -1.97 12.51 14.03
CA GLY A 44 -0.73 13.07 13.49
C GLY A 44 -0.47 14.54 13.83
N ALA A 45 -1.34 15.24 14.58
CA ALA A 45 -1.15 16.64 14.93
C ALA A 45 0.21 16.94 15.60
N THR A 46 0.72 16.02 16.42
CA THR A 46 2.01 16.17 17.11
C THR A 46 3.20 15.62 16.33
N SER A 47 3.01 14.48 15.65
CA SER A 47 4.10 13.78 14.95
C SER A 47 4.31 14.24 13.50
N GLY A 48 3.37 14.99 12.92
CA GLY A 48 3.34 15.28 11.48
C GLY A 48 2.78 14.14 10.63
N ASN A 49 2.55 12.95 11.20
CA ASN A 49 2.04 11.77 10.48
C ASN A 49 0.51 11.83 10.37
N THR A 50 -0.01 12.86 9.70
CA THR A 50 -1.44 13.02 9.46
C THR A 50 -1.96 11.95 8.51
N GLN A 51 -3.27 11.75 8.48
CA GLN A 51 -3.93 10.77 7.64
C GLN A 51 -5.06 11.45 6.87
N LYS A 52 -4.82 11.72 5.58
CA LYS A 52 -5.77 12.38 4.71
C LYS A 52 -6.89 11.42 4.33
N LEU A 53 -8.14 11.82 4.54
CA LEU A 53 -9.31 11.02 4.21
C LEU A 53 -9.52 10.93 2.70
N VAL A 54 -9.59 9.68 2.19
CA VAL A 54 -9.99 9.36 0.82
C VAL A 54 -11.46 8.94 0.79
N ALA A 55 -11.86 8.04 1.70
CA ALA A 55 -13.23 7.56 1.79
C ALA A 55 -13.58 7.20 3.24
N LEU A 56 -14.84 7.35 3.59
CA LEU A 56 -15.43 6.88 4.83
C LEU A 56 -16.61 5.97 4.52
N ARG A 57 -16.61 4.76 5.07
CA ARG A 57 -17.64 3.75 4.83
C ARG A 57 -18.23 3.30 6.16
N LEU A 58 -19.54 3.11 6.17
CA LEU A 58 -20.25 2.44 7.28
C LEU A 58 -20.28 0.94 7.02
N ASP A 59 -20.28 0.16 8.06
CA ASP A 59 -20.61 -1.25 7.98
C ASP A 59 -22.15 -1.48 7.88
N CYS A 60 -22.57 -2.74 7.87
CA CYS A 60 -23.97 -3.09 7.53
C CYS A 60 -24.99 -2.72 8.60
N ASP A 61 -24.60 -2.60 9.88
CA ASP A 61 -25.46 -2.23 11.02
C ASP A 61 -25.11 -0.86 11.61
N ALA A 62 -24.21 -0.13 10.97
CA ALA A 62 -23.82 1.25 11.26
C ALA A 62 -23.19 1.46 12.64
N ASP A 63 -22.53 0.44 13.21
CA ASP A 63 -21.81 0.54 14.47
C ASP A 63 -20.29 0.70 14.28
N ALA A 64 -19.77 0.45 13.08
CA ALA A 64 -18.36 0.63 12.74
C ALA A 64 -18.14 1.49 11.49
N LEU A 65 -16.97 2.13 11.45
CA LEU A 65 -16.50 2.95 10.33
C LEU A 65 -15.21 2.40 9.77
N LEU A 66 -15.11 2.31 8.44
CA LEU A 66 -13.86 2.14 7.73
C LEU A 66 -13.42 3.49 7.14
N ALA A 67 -12.38 4.07 7.71
CA ALA A 67 -11.71 5.24 7.16
C ALA A 67 -10.57 4.78 6.23
N VAL A 68 -10.72 5.02 4.94
CA VAL A 68 -9.67 4.80 3.94
C VAL A 68 -8.89 6.10 3.81
N VAL A 69 -7.57 6.05 4.04
CA VAL A 69 -6.72 7.25 4.18
C VAL A 69 -5.44 7.17 3.36
N GLU A 70 -4.87 8.33 3.02
CA GLU A 70 -3.49 8.48 2.58
C GLU A 70 -2.63 8.92 3.78
N PRO A 71 -1.79 8.03 4.35
CA PRO A 71 -0.95 8.38 5.49
C PRO A 71 0.27 9.21 5.05
N ALA A 72 0.56 10.31 5.75
CA ALA A 72 1.78 11.10 5.55
C ALA A 72 3.04 10.45 6.14
N GLY A 73 2.86 9.41 6.96
CA GLY A 73 3.95 8.69 7.61
C GLY A 73 3.43 7.55 8.49
N PRO A 74 4.27 6.97 9.36
CA PRO A 74 3.92 5.87 10.23
C PRO A 74 2.65 6.11 11.03
N ALA A 75 1.73 5.12 11.02
CA ALA A 75 0.48 5.24 11.76
C ALA A 75 0.63 4.94 13.25
N CYS A 76 1.57 4.07 13.62
CA CYS A 76 1.81 3.69 15.00
C CYS A 76 2.64 4.74 15.76
N HIS A 77 2.38 4.90 17.06
CA HIS A 77 3.16 5.77 17.96
C HIS A 77 4.60 5.26 18.19
N THR A 78 4.87 3.98 17.91
CA THR A 78 6.22 3.39 17.98
C THR A 78 7.09 3.72 16.77
N GLY A 79 6.53 4.42 15.77
CA GLY A 79 7.19 4.65 14.49
C GLY A 79 6.96 3.53 13.46
N SER A 80 6.25 2.46 13.82
CA SER A 80 5.88 1.40 12.89
C SER A 80 4.78 1.88 11.93
N ARG A 81 4.79 1.37 10.70
CA ARG A 81 3.83 1.71 9.65
C ARG A 81 2.38 1.46 10.09
N THR A 82 2.13 0.33 10.71
CA THR A 82 0.83 -0.11 11.23
C THR A 82 0.90 -0.43 12.71
N CYS A 83 -0.24 -0.42 13.40
CA CYS A 83 -0.35 -0.93 14.76
C CYS A 83 -0.39 -2.47 14.83
N PHE A 84 -0.51 -3.14 13.68
CA PHE A 84 -0.63 -4.60 13.55
C PHE A 84 0.66 -5.21 12.96
N ASN A 85 1.81 -4.83 13.49
CA ASN A 85 3.13 -5.25 13.01
C ASN A 85 3.67 -6.53 13.67
N GLU A 86 2.99 -7.05 14.70
CA GLU A 86 3.35 -8.30 15.35
C GLU A 86 2.36 -9.40 14.95
N SER A 87 2.89 -10.51 14.44
CA SER A 87 2.08 -11.67 14.11
C SER A 87 2.02 -12.63 15.30
N VAL A 88 0.84 -13.04 15.69
CA VAL A 88 0.61 -14.07 16.73
C VAL A 88 0.40 -15.46 16.14
N SER A 89 0.31 -15.57 14.81
CA SER A 89 0.25 -16.83 14.08
C SER A 89 0.98 -16.70 12.76
N ALA A 90 1.59 -17.79 12.28
CA ALA A 90 2.17 -17.84 10.96
C ALA A 90 1.06 -17.96 9.90
N GLY A 91 1.21 -17.24 8.78
CA GLY A 91 0.31 -17.31 7.65
C GLY A 91 0.78 -16.37 6.53
N GLU A 92 0.57 -16.78 5.30
CA GLU A 92 0.84 -15.95 4.13
C GLU A 92 -0.38 -15.10 3.80
N VAL A 93 -0.14 -13.83 3.51
CA VAL A 93 -1.18 -12.86 3.17
C VAL A 93 -0.86 -12.28 1.79
N PRO A 94 -1.29 -12.93 0.70
CA PRO A 94 -0.83 -12.63 -0.66
C PRO A 94 -1.04 -11.17 -1.09
N HIS A 95 -2.10 -10.50 -0.63
CA HIS A 95 -2.36 -9.10 -0.99
C HIS A 95 -1.34 -8.10 -0.39
N GLU A 96 -0.51 -8.52 0.57
CA GLU A 96 0.56 -7.70 1.13
C GLU A 96 1.86 -7.74 0.31
N ALA A 97 2.00 -8.71 -0.60
CA ALA A 97 3.22 -8.93 -1.36
C ALA A 97 3.62 -7.71 -2.22
N LEU A 98 2.70 -7.18 -3.02
CA LEU A 98 2.99 -6.02 -3.86
C LEU A 98 3.27 -4.74 -3.05
N PRO A 99 2.50 -4.38 -2.01
CA PRO A 99 2.86 -3.28 -1.13
C PRO A 99 4.23 -3.46 -0.44
N ALA A 100 4.58 -4.68 -0.05
CA ALA A 100 5.89 -4.97 0.52
C ALA A 100 7.01 -4.77 -0.50
N LEU A 101 6.81 -5.26 -1.73
CA LEU A 101 7.75 -5.05 -2.84
C LEU A 101 7.97 -3.55 -3.12
N GLU A 102 6.92 -2.75 -3.22
CA GLU A 102 7.03 -1.31 -3.45
C GLU A 102 7.87 -0.63 -2.36
N ARG A 103 7.68 -1.01 -1.08
CA ARG A 103 8.51 -0.48 0.02
C ARG A 103 9.99 -0.83 -0.14
N VAL A 104 10.28 -2.09 -0.48
CA VAL A 104 11.66 -2.53 -0.75
C VAL A 104 12.28 -1.73 -1.88
N LEU A 105 11.54 -1.49 -2.97
CA LEU A 105 12.05 -0.70 -4.10
C LEU A 105 12.34 0.76 -3.69
N VAL A 106 11.47 1.38 -2.89
CA VAL A 106 11.70 2.73 -2.34
C VAL A 106 12.95 2.77 -1.45
N GLU A 107 13.13 1.79 -0.57
CA GLU A 107 14.31 1.65 0.28
C GLU A 107 15.58 1.48 -0.56
N ARG A 108 15.56 0.56 -1.55
CA ARG A 108 16.69 0.33 -2.48
C ARG A 108 17.03 1.57 -3.31
N ALA A 109 16.01 2.34 -3.72
CA ALA A 109 16.26 3.61 -4.43
C ALA A 109 16.99 4.64 -3.55
N ALA A 110 16.67 4.67 -2.25
CA ALA A 110 17.28 5.59 -1.29
C ALA A 110 18.69 5.16 -0.86
N GLU A 111 18.86 3.89 -0.49
CA GLU A 111 20.10 3.35 0.07
C GLU A 111 21.15 2.99 -1.00
N ARG A 112 20.69 2.56 -2.18
CA ARG A 112 21.50 2.16 -3.35
C ARG A 112 22.64 1.17 -3.00
N PRO A 113 22.34 0.04 -2.33
CA PRO A 113 23.37 -0.93 -1.98
C PRO A 113 24.08 -1.48 -3.23
N GLU A 114 25.41 -1.64 -3.13
CA GLU A 114 26.23 -2.16 -4.22
C GLU A 114 25.82 -3.58 -4.60
N GLY A 115 25.74 -3.87 -5.90
CA GLY A 115 25.38 -5.18 -6.42
C GLY A 115 23.88 -5.52 -6.32
N SER A 116 23.03 -4.58 -5.94
CA SER A 116 21.58 -4.80 -5.89
C SER A 116 20.95 -4.73 -7.28
N TYR A 117 20.36 -5.82 -7.71
CA TYR A 117 19.61 -5.91 -8.98
C TYR A 117 18.45 -4.90 -9.05
N SER A 118 17.72 -4.71 -7.95
CA SER A 118 16.67 -3.68 -7.91
C SER A 118 17.21 -2.27 -8.16
N VAL A 119 18.42 -1.95 -7.65
CA VAL A 119 19.06 -0.65 -7.90
C VAL A 119 19.45 -0.50 -9.36
N GLU A 120 19.91 -1.56 -10.01
CA GLU A 120 20.22 -1.59 -11.43
C GLU A 120 18.97 -1.29 -12.27
N LEU A 121 17.87 -2.01 -12.02
CA LEU A 121 16.58 -1.80 -12.70
C LEU A 121 16.03 -0.38 -12.49
N LEU A 122 16.10 0.14 -11.27
CA LEU A 122 15.65 1.50 -10.94
C LEU A 122 16.51 2.58 -11.63
N GLY A 123 17.79 2.29 -11.88
CA GLY A 123 18.73 3.18 -12.54
C GLY A 123 18.70 3.13 -14.07
N ASP A 124 18.19 2.05 -14.66
CA ASP A 124 18.10 1.87 -16.11
C ASP A 124 16.69 1.47 -16.56
N PRO A 125 15.84 2.45 -16.91
CA PRO A 125 14.48 2.16 -17.41
C PRO A 125 14.45 1.33 -18.70
N ASN A 126 15.52 1.34 -19.51
CA ASN A 126 15.57 0.52 -20.72
C ASN A 126 15.77 -0.95 -20.39
N LEU A 127 16.65 -1.25 -19.43
CA LEU A 127 16.83 -2.59 -18.88
C LEU A 127 15.53 -3.09 -18.27
N ALA A 128 14.92 -2.30 -17.39
CA ALA A 128 13.65 -2.66 -16.75
C ALA A 128 12.54 -2.92 -17.78
N ALA A 129 12.43 -2.09 -18.83
CA ALA A 129 11.46 -2.29 -19.90
C ALA A 129 11.76 -3.50 -20.77
N ALA A 130 13.03 -3.86 -20.95
CA ALA A 130 13.42 -5.09 -21.65
C ALA A 130 12.98 -6.33 -20.85
N LYS A 131 13.21 -6.30 -19.53
CA LYS A 131 12.79 -7.38 -18.63
C LYS A 131 11.28 -7.55 -18.58
N VAL A 132 10.50 -6.48 -18.46
CA VAL A 132 9.03 -6.56 -18.52
C VAL A 132 8.54 -7.26 -19.81
N ARG A 133 9.19 -7.01 -20.96
CA ARG A 133 8.82 -7.69 -22.21
C ARG A 133 9.19 -9.17 -22.21
N GLU A 134 10.37 -9.52 -21.70
CA GLU A 134 10.86 -10.88 -21.54
C GLU A 134 9.87 -11.70 -20.68
N GLU A 135 9.58 -11.23 -19.47
CA GLU A 135 8.69 -11.92 -18.53
C GLU A 135 7.23 -12.02 -19.06
N ALA A 136 6.76 -11.00 -19.77
CA ALA A 136 5.43 -11.06 -20.38
C ALA A 136 5.33 -12.16 -21.47
N GLU A 137 6.41 -12.38 -22.25
CA GLU A 137 6.49 -13.48 -23.22
C GLU A 137 6.58 -14.84 -22.50
N GLU A 138 7.31 -14.91 -21.38
CA GLU A 138 7.45 -16.13 -20.56
C GLU A 138 6.14 -16.54 -19.90
N VAL A 139 5.40 -15.59 -19.30
CA VAL A 139 4.03 -15.85 -18.83
C VAL A 139 3.13 -16.41 -19.95
N GLY A 140 3.18 -15.78 -21.14
CA GLY A 140 2.38 -16.24 -22.29
C GLY A 140 2.75 -17.66 -22.73
N ARG A 141 4.03 -18.00 -22.73
CA ARG A 141 4.53 -19.35 -23.05
C ARG A 141 4.12 -20.35 -21.96
N ALA A 142 4.32 -20.01 -20.68
CA ALA A 142 4.02 -20.87 -19.57
C ALA A 142 2.53 -21.26 -19.53
N VAL A 143 1.62 -20.31 -19.71
CA VAL A 143 0.16 -20.55 -19.78
C VAL A 143 -0.23 -21.53 -20.90
N LEU A 144 0.50 -21.52 -22.02
CA LEU A 144 0.16 -22.34 -23.17
C LEU A 144 0.80 -23.73 -23.15
N ALA A 145 1.94 -23.93 -22.46
CA ALA A 145 2.77 -25.12 -22.70
C ALA A 145 3.49 -25.65 -21.43
N GLU A 146 3.39 -25.02 -20.27
CA GLU A 146 4.16 -25.40 -19.09
C GLU A 146 3.25 -25.75 -17.90
N SER A 147 3.81 -25.90 -16.69
CA SER A 147 3.03 -26.23 -15.47
C SER A 147 2.44 -25.00 -14.81
N ASP A 148 1.44 -25.19 -13.94
CA ASP A 148 0.82 -24.11 -13.19
C ASP A 148 1.84 -23.39 -12.29
N GLU A 149 2.81 -24.12 -11.73
CA GLU A 149 3.89 -23.53 -10.92
C GLU A 149 4.74 -22.55 -11.75
N ARG A 150 5.03 -22.92 -13.01
CA ARG A 150 5.78 -22.02 -13.91
C ARG A 150 4.98 -20.78 -14.28
N VAL A 151 3.68 -20.91 -14.47
CA VAL A 151 2.79 -19.74 -14.68
C VAL A 151 2.88 -18.76 -13.50
N ASP A 152 2.83 -19.28 -12.29
CA ASP A 152 2.90 -18.45 -11.07
C ASP A 152 4.28 -17.78 -10.91
N GLU A 153 5.37 -18.50 -11.20
CA GLU A 153 6.74 -17.97 -11.16
C GLU A 153 6.92 -16.82 -12.15
N GLU A 154 6.60 -17.04 -13.42
CA GLU A 154 6.77 -16.03 -14.48
C GLU A 154 5.85 -14.81 -14.25
N ALA A 155 4.63 -15.05 -13.73
CA ALA A 155 3.73 -13.96 -13.37
C ALA A 155 4.30 -13.12 -12.21
N ALA A 156 4.96 -13.74 -11.23
CA ALA A 156 5.61 -13.03 -10.13
C ALA A 156 6.80 -12.19 -10.64
N ASP A 157 7.61 -12.74 -11.55
CA ASP A 157 8.74 -12.03 -12.16
C ASP A 157 8.26 -10.84 -13.00
N LEU A 158 7.19 -11.02 -13.77
CA LEU A 158 6.55 -9.91 -14.50
C LEU A 158 6.07 -8.80 -13.55
N LEU A 159 5.42 -9.13 -12.45
CA LEU A 159 4.95 -8.16 -11.45
C LEU A 159 6.12 -7.43 -10.80
N PHE A 160 7.21 -8.13 -10.48
CA PHE A 160 8.43 -7.53 -9.93
C PHE A 160 9.04 -6.51 -10.90
N HIS A 161 9.31 -6.91 -12.14
CA HIS A 161 9.93 -6.05 -13.15
C HIS A 161 9.04 -4.87 -13.55
N LEU A 162 7.71 -5.09 -13.66
CA LEU A 162 6.76 -4.02 -13.92
C LEU A 162 6.75 -2.98 -12.80
N THR A 163 6.76 -3.44 -11.55
CA THR A 163 6.79 -2.54 -10.38
C THR A 163 8.08 -1.72 -10.37
N ALA A 164 9.24 -2.37 -10.60
CA ALA A 164 10.53 -1.68 -10.69
C ALA A 164 10.56 -0.65 -11.84
N LEU A 165 10.03 -0.99 -13.01
CA LEU A 165 9.92 -0.08 -14.16
C LEU A 165 9.07 1.15 -13.83
N LEU A 166 7.92 0.97 -13.18
CA LEU A 166 7.08 2.10 -12.74
C LEU A 166 7.82 2.99 -11.76
N HIS A 167 8.46 2.41 -10.75
CA HIS A 167 9.24 3.14 -9.76
C HIS A 167 10.44 3.90 -10.35
N SER A 168 11.08 3.40 -11.41
CA SER A 168 12.16 4.11 -12.13
C SER A 168 11.71 5.46 -12.71
N ARG A 169 10.39 5.67 -12.88
CA ARG A 169 9.76 6.90 -13.35
C ARG A 169 9.00 7.65 -12.26
N GLY A 170 9.13 7.22 -11.00
CA GLY A 170 8.42 7.80 -9.86
C GLY A 170 6.92 7.48 -9.81
N HIS A 171 6.48 6.43 -10.52
CA HIS A 171 5.11 5.92 -10.46
C HIS A 171 5.02 4.72 -9.54
N THR A 172 3.81 4.43 -9.05
CA THR A 172 3.48 3.25 -8.25
C THR A 172 2.39 2.42 -8.92
N LEU A 173 2.13 1.24 -8.43
CA LEU A 173 1.00 0.42 -8.89
C LEU A 173 -0.35 1.12 -8.61
N ALA A 174 -0.43 1.97 -7.60
CA ALA A 174 -1.66 2.68 -7.26
C ALA A 174 -2.15 3.60 -8.41
N GLU A 175 -1.26 4.23 -9.18
CA GLU A 175 -1.65 5.02 -10.35
C GLU A 175 -2.29 4.14 -11.44
N ALA A 176 -1.70 2.97 -11.71
CA ALA A 176 -2.27 2.02 -12.67
C ALA A 176 -3.63 1.49 -12.20
N GLN A 177 -3.78 1.20 -10.91
CA GLN A 177 -5.05 0.77 -10.31
C GLN A 177 -6.13 1.86 -10.41
N ARG A 178 -5.79 3.15 -10.21
CA ARG A 178 -6.73 4.28 -10.42
C ARG A 178 -7.25 4.34 -11.84
N VAL A 179 -6.38 4.11 -12.85
CA VAL A 179 -6.80 4.04 -14.26
C VAL A 179 -7.76 2.87 -14.50
N LEU A 180 -7.50 1.70 -13.91
CA LEU A 180 -8.41 0.56 -14.01
C LEU A 180 -9.78 0.84 -13.35
N LEU A 181 -9.79 1.50 -12.20
CA LEU A 181 -11.03 1.93 -11.54
C LEU A 181 -11.84 2.90 -12.41
N ALA A 182 -11.17 3.86 -13.04
CA ALA A 182 -11.83 4.83 -13.93
C ALA A 182 -12.47 4.17 -15.18
N ARG A 183 -11.93 3.04 -15.66
CA ARG A 183 -12.46 2.29 -16.81
C ARG A 183 -13.68 1.43 -16.50
N ARG A 184 -14.06 1.29 -15.21
CA ARG A 184 -15.23 0.52 -14.77
C ARG A 184 -16.54 1.31 -14.80
N GLN A 185 -16.50 2.60 -15.17
CA GLN A 185 -17.67 3.49 -15.22
C GLN A 185 -18.30 3.51 -16.61
#